data_ba7bb478b8a62e80774c2efb3223cc92
#
_entry.id   ba7bb478b8a62e80774c2efb3223cc92
#
_cell.length_a   1.000
_cell.length_b   1.000
_cell.length_c   1.000
_cell.angle_alpha   90.00
_cell.angle_beta   90.00
_cell.angle_gamma   90.00
#
_symmetry.space_group_name_H-M   'P 1'
#
loop_
_entity.id
_entity.type
_entity.pdbx_description
1 polymer ?
#
loop_
_entity_poly.entity_id
_entity_poly.type
_entity_poly.pdbx_seq_one_letter_code
_entity_poly.pdbx_strand_id
1 'polypeptide(L)'
;KDERMPLLSKVLSTIPKGKKVFIEIKGALKEIDQLISIVKKSKIKIRNCHFLSYIPANIKKIKKEFPDFKATLNTIPAFYNYEIEKIKRLIKSTDSDGISLHIDSSESISLVKKLKKEEKFVLAWTVNDSRFMRKLIKWQVDGIITDYPQKLIKILNKK
;
A
#
# COMPACT_ATOMS: atom_id res chain seq x y z
N LYS A 1 8.26 29.72 -10.45
CA LYS A 1 8.14 29.38 -9.02
C LYS A 1 9.07 28.20 -8.77
N ASP A 2 10.10 28.41 -7.94
CA ASP A 2 11.03 27.34 -7.53
C ASP A 2 10.36 26.43 -6.49
N GLU A 3 9.53 25.51 -6.94
CA GLU A 3 8.97 24.50 -6.08
C GLU A 3 10.01 23.40 -5.86
N ARG A 4 10.45 23.25 -4.61
CA ARG A 4 11.40 22.20 -4.21
C ARG A 4 10.65 21.02 -3.60
N MET A 5 11.14 19.81 -3.85
CA MET A 5 10.63 18.62 -3.18
C MET A 5 10.77 18.77 -1.65
N PRO A 6 9.69 18.66 -0.87
CA PRO A 6 9.78 18.80 0.58
C PRO A 6 10.50 17.61 1.21
N LEU A 7 11.17 17.86 2.35
CA LEU A 7 11.73 16.79 3.17
C LEU A 7 10.62 15.91 3.77
N LEU A 8 10.87 14.61 3.88
CA LEU A 8 9.90 13.66 4.47
C LEU A 8 9.45 14.09 5.86
N SER A 9 10.36 14.56 6.72
CA SER A 9 10.03 15.06 8.06
C SER A 9 9.00 16.20 8.02
N LYS A 10 9.11 17.09 7.05
CA LYS A 10 8.16 18.20 6.85
C LYS A 10 6.79 17.69 6.37
N VAL A 11 6.78 16.72 5.45
CA VAL A 11 5.53 16.08 4.98
C VAL A 11 4.84 15.37 6.15
N LEU A 12 5.57 14.59 6.95
CA LEU A 12 5.00 13.87 8.09
C LEU A 12 4.40 14.81 9.15
N SER A 13 4.95 16.01 9.31
CA SER A 13 4.41 17.01 10.26
C SER A 13 3.03 17.56 9.86
N THR A 14 2.64 17.43 8.57
CA THR A 14 1.33 17.90 8.09
C THR A 14 0.22 16.84 8.21
N ILE A 15 0.57 15.59 8.56
CA ILE A 15 -0.41 14.50 8.64
C ILE A 15 -1.29 14.70 9.91
N PRO A 16 -2.63 14.80 9.75
CA PRO A 16 -3.51 14.97 10.89
C PRO A 16 -3.48 13.78 11.85
N LYS A 17 -3.69 14.05 13.16
CA LYS A 17 -3.72 13.02 14.20
C LYS A 17 -4.72 11.91 13.85
N GLY A 18 -4.29 10.65 13.98
CA GLY A 18 -5.13 9.47 13.73
C GLY A 18 -5.22 9.05 12.27
N LYS A 19 -4.69 9.83 11.34
CA LYS A 19 -4.60 9.41 9.93
C LYS A 19 -3.45 8.44 9.72
N LYS A 20 -3.61 7.55 8.74
CA LYS A 20 -2.54 6.66 8.25
C LYS A 20 -1.76 7.36 7.15
N VAL A 21 -0.47 7.06 7.09
CA VAL A 21 0.42 7.49 6.01
C VAL A 21 0.99 6.26 5.31
N PHE A 22 0.99 6.30 3.99
CA PHE A 22 1.64 5.30 3.15
C PHE A 22 2.86 5.94 2.50
N ILE A 23 4.04 5.36 2.73
CA ILE A 23 5.32 5.85 2.23
C ILE A 23 5.81 4.87 1.18
N GLU A 24 5.81 5.28 -0.10
CA GLU A 24 6.36 4.47 -1.17
C GLU A 24 7.86 4.70 -1.32
N ILE A 25 8.62 3.61 -1.32
CA ILE A 25 10.06 3.59 -1.56
C ILE A 25 10.32 3.15 -2.99
N LYS A 26 10.67 4.09 -3.87
CA LYS A 26 10.84 3.85 -5.31
C LYS A 26 12.21 3.32 -5.70
N GLY A 27 13.25 3.69 -4.99
CA GLY A 27 14.62 3.24 -5.21
C GLY A 27 15.06 2.15 -4.25
N ALA A 28 16.26 1.58 -4.46
CA ALA A 28 16.86 0.67 -3.50
C ALA A 28 17.09 1.40 -2.16
N LEU A 29 16.60 0.81 -1.08
CA LEU A 29 16.70 1.38 0.25
C LEU A 29 18.10 1.16 0.82
N LYS A 30 18.96 2.18 0.69
CA LYS A 30 20.32 2.18 1.25
C LYS A 30 20.33 2.60 2.71
N GLU A 31 19.64 3.70 3.03
CA GLU A 31 19.65 4.36 4.34
C GLU A 31 18.37 4.08 5.13
N ILE A 32 18.12 2.80 5.47
CA ILE A 32 16.90 2.42 6.18
C ILE A 32 16.82 3.06 7.57
N ASP A 33 17.93 3.11 8.30
CA ASP A 33 17.96 3.67 9.65
C ASP A 33 17.60 5.16 9.65
N GLN A 34 18.07 5.90 8.65
CA GLN A 34 17.73 7.30 8.49
C GLN A 34 16.24 7.46 8.22
N LEU A 35 15.66 6.67 7.30
CA LEU A 35 14.22 6.68 7.02
C LEU A 35 13.40 6.39 8.28
N ILE A 36 13.73 5.33 8.99
CA ILE A 36 13.01 4.92 10.20
C ILE A 36 13.20 5.95 11.32
N SER A 37 14.40 6.51 11.48
CA SER A 37 14.65 7.58 12.44
C SER A 37 13.75 8.81 12.18
N ILE A 38 13.60 9.22 10.91
CA ILE A 38 12.71 10.32 10.54
C ILE A 38 11.25 10.01 10.92
N VAL A 39 10.79 8.77 10.62
CA VAL A 39 9.42 8.36 10.97
C VAL A 39 9.22 8.29 12.48
N LYS A 40 10.15 7.69 13.23
CA LYS A 40 10.07 7.59 14.70
C LYS A 40 10.09 8.95 15.40
N LYS A 41 10.84 9.91 14.87
CA LYS A 41 10.87 11.30 15.39
C LYS A 41 9.62 12.10 15.02
N SER A 42 8.78 11.63 14.10
CA SER A 42 7.54 12.28 13.73
C SER A 42 6.45 12.04 14.79
N LYS A 43 5.34 12.78 14.69
CA LYS A 43 4.14 12.56 15.53
C LYS A 43 3.28 11.36 15.07
N ILE A 44 3.68 10.69 14.00
CA ILE A 44 2.96 9.54 13.45
C ILE A 44 3.22 8.32 14.32
N LYS A 45 2.15 7.68 14.80
CA LYS A 45 2.30 6.39 15.51
C LYS A 45 2.75 5.31 14.53
N ILE A 46 3.65 4.42 14.93
CA ILE A 46 4.20 3.33 14.10
C ILE A 46 3.08 2.56 13.39
N ARG A 47 2.02 2.19 14.11
CA ARG A 47 0.84 1.49 13.55
C ARG A 47 0.07 2.25 12.45
N ASN A 48 0.31 3.55 12.33
CA ASN A 48 -0.30 4.42 11.32
C ASN A 48 0.65 4.69 10.13
N CYS A 49 1.88 4.18 10.17
CA CYS A 49 2.85 4.26 9.08
C CYS A 49 2.92 2.92 8.35
N HIS A 50 2.81 2.94 7.03
CA HIS A 50 2.83 1.76 6.18
C HIS A 50 3.78 2.02 5.00
N PHE A 51 4.75 1.14 4.81
CA PHE A 51 5.69 1.24 3.70
C PHE A 51 5.21 0.46 2.49
N LEU A 52 5.47 1.01 1.31
CA LEU A 52 5.19 0.37 0.02
C LEU A 52 6.48 0.35 -0.80
N SER A 53 6.70 -0.70 -1.58
CA SER A 53 7.77 -0.74 -2.57
C SER A 53 7.49 -1.78 -3.64
N TYR A 54 7.99 -1.53 -4.86
CA TYR A 54 8.07 -2.53 -5.92
C TYR A 54 9.27 -3.47 -5.76
N ILE A 55 10.23 -3.10 -4.91
CA ILE A 55 11.49 -3.82 -4.72
C ILE A 55 11.34 -4.79 -3.54
N PRO A 56 11.32 -6.12 -3.77
CA PRO A 56 11.17 -7.11 -2.71
C PRO A 56 12.20 -6.98 -1.59
N ALA A 57 13.44 -6.62 -1.94
CA ALA A 57 14.53 -6.43 -0.98
C ALA A 57 14.24 -5.31 0.03
N ASN A 58 13.57 -4.23 -0.39
CA ASN A 58 13.18 -3.15 0.52
C ASN A 58 12.18 -3.65 1.57
N ILE A 59 11.17 -4.41 1.15
CA ILE A 59 10.16 -4.97 2.04
C ILE A 59 10.82 -5.94 3.04
N LYS A 60 11.64 -6.88 2.54
CA LYS A 60 12.39 -7.82 3.39
C LYS A 60 13.24 -7.08 4.42
N LYS A 61 13.96 -6.04 4.02
CA LYS A 61 14.82 -5.26 4.88
C LYS A 61 14.03 -4.58 6.00
N ILE A 62 12.89 -3.94 5.65
CA ILE A 62 11.99 -3.32 6.63
C ILE A 62 11.46 -4.36 7.61
N LYS A 63 10.94 -5.49 7.12
CA LYS A 63 10.35 -6.53 7.97
C LYS A 63 11.38 -7.19 8.88
N LYS A 64 12.62 -7.36 8.41
CA LYS A 64 13.72 -7.94 9.20
C LYS A 64 14.20 -6.99 10.30
N GLU A 65 14.44 -5.71 9.97
CA GLU A 65 15.08 -4.77 10.88
C GLU A 65 14.07 -4.00 11.75
N PHE A 66 12.84 -3.82 11.26
CA PHE A 66 11.79 -3.04 11.91
C PHE A 66 10.41 -3.74 11.81
N PRO A 67 10.23 -4.92 12.41
CA PRO A 67 9.05 -5.77 12.24
C PRO A 67 7.73 -5.12 12.68
N ASP A 68 7.78 -4.11 13.56
CA ASP A 68 6.59 -3.37 14.03
C ASP A 68 5.95 -2.51 12.94
N PHE A 69 6.71 -2.16 11.89
CA PHE A 69 6.15 -1.42 10.77
C PHE A 69 5.46 -2.34 9.79
N LYS A 70 4.31 -1.90 9.30
CA LYS A 70 3.66 -2.56 8.17
C LYS A 70 4.36 -2.22 6.87
N ALA A 71 4.57 -3.25 6.04
CA ALA A 71 5.18 -3.11 4.73
C ALA A 71 4.49 -4.04 3.72
N THR A 72 4.19 -3.53 2.54
CA THR A 72 3.44 -4.23 1.50
C THR A 72 4.13 -4.09 0.15
N LEU A 73 4.25 -5.21 -0.58
CA LEU A 73 4.86 -5.21 -1.91
C LEU A 73 3.86 -4.68 -2.94
N ASN A 74 4.27 -3.66 -3.71
CA ASN A 74 3.55 -3.21 -4.90
C ASN A 74 3.76 -4.20 -6.05
N THR A 75 2.68 -4.54 -6.76
CA THR A 75 2.74 -5.55 -7.82
C THR A 75 1.74 -5.26 -8.93
N ILE A 76 2.14 -5.58 -10.16
CA ILE A 76 1.28 -5.60 -11.35
C ILE A 76 0.90 -7.05 -11.61
N PRO A 77 -0.38 -7.46 -11.39
CA PRO A 77 -0.80 -8.86 -11.47
C PRO A 77 -0.55 -9.51 -12.82
N ALA A 78 -0.59 -8.73 -13.91
CA ALA A 78 -0.32 -9.23 -15.26
C ALA A 78 1.04 -9.91 -15.40
N PHE A 79 2.08 -9.45 -14.68
CA PHE A 79 3.41 -10.09 -14.69
C PHE A 79 3.42 -11.50 -14.09
N TYR A 80 2.35 -11.88 -13.42
CA TYR A 80 2.16 -13.17 -12.77
C TYR A 80 0.97 -13.93 -13.32
N ASN A 81 0.46 -13.53 -14.51
CA ASN A 81 -0.70 -14.14 -15.17
C ASN A 81 -1.95 -14.17 -14.27
N TYR A 82 -2.08 -13.20 -13.36
CA TYR A 82 -3.18 -13.13 -12.37
C TYR A 82 -3.33 -14.40 -11.50
N GLU A 83 -2.24 -15.18 -11.35
CA GLU A 83 -2.24 -16.43 -10.58
C GLU A 83 -2.08 -16.14 -9.08
N ILE A 84 -3.09 -16.55 -8.29
CA ILE A 84 -3.11 -16.32 -6.84
C ILE A 84 -1.91 -16.96 -6.13
N GLU A 85 -1.50 -18.15 -6.53
CA GLU A 85 -0.39 -18.86 -5.88
C GLU A 85 0.96 -18.16 -6.10
N LYS A 86 1.15 -17.52 -7.25
CA LYS A 86 2.35 -16.69 -7.47
C LYS A 86 2.35 -15.46 -6.56
N ILE A 87 1.21 -14.80 -6.39
CA ILE A 87 1.07 -13.65 -5.48
C ILE A 87 1.28 -14.07 -4.02
N LYS A 88 0.73 -15.20 -3.60
CA LYS A 88 0.95 -15.75 -2.24
C LYS A 88 2.42 -16.05 -1.97
N ARG A 89 3.12 -16.62 -2.97
CA ARG A 89 4.58 -16.86 -2.88
C ARG A 89 5.35 -15.55 -2.73
N LEU A 90 4.96 -14.48 -3.43
CA LEU A 90 5.58 -13.16 -3.26
C LEU A 90 5.39 -12.63 -1.83
N ILE A 91 4.17 -12.67 -1.29
CA ILE A 91 3.90 -12.25 0.09
C ILE A 91 4.79 -13.02 1.06
N LYS A 92 4.80 -14.36 0.95
CA LYS A 92 5.61 -15.24 1.82
C LYS A 92 7.12 -14.97 1.67
N SER A 93 7.61 -14.85 0.43
CA SER A 93 9.05 -14.69 0.16
C SER A 93 9.61 -13.34 0.60
N THR A 94 8.76 -12.33 0.77
CA THR A 94 9.15 -10.99 1.21
C THR A 94 8.83 -10.72 2.68
N ASP A 95 8.14 -11.64 3.36
CA ASP A 95 7.60 -11.46 4.70
C ASP A 95 6.69 -10.21 4.81
N SER A 96 6.06 -9.84 3.68
CA SER A 96 5.21 -8.66 3.64
C SER A 96 3.88 -8.89 4.37
N ASP A 97 3.34 -7.81 4.96
CA ASP A 97 2.03 -7.86 5.65
C ASP A 97 0.85 -8.09 4.69
N GLY A 98 1.10 -7.98 3.38
CA GLY A 98 0.11 -8.17 2.33
C GLY A 98 0.63 -7.76 0.95
N ILE A 99 -0.29 -7.44 0.06
CA ILE A 99 0.03 -7.06 -1.31
C ILE A 99 -0.70 -5.78 -1.73
N SER A 100 -0.07 -4.96 -2.53
CA SER A 100 -0.63 -3.75 -3.12
C SER A 100 -0.70 -3.96 -4.64
N LEU A 101 -1.91 -4.15 -5.18
CA LEU A 101 -2.16 -4.61 -6.55
C LEU A 101 -2.57 -3.47 -7.48
N HIS A 102 -1.95 -3.40 -8.63
CA HIS A 102 -2.45 -2.61 -9.76
C HIS A 102 -3.77 -3.19 -10.27
N ILE A 103 -4.77 -2.32 -10.46
CA ILE A 103 -6.09 -2.71 -10.99
C ILE A 103 -6.21 -2.19 -12.41
N ASP A 104 -6.03 -3.08 -13.37
CA ASP A 104 -6.03 -2.79 -14.80
C ASP A 104 -7.15 -3.49 -15.57
N SER A 105 -7.76 -4.53 -14.96
CA SER A 105 -8.68 -5.44 -15.67
C SER A 105 -9.68 -6.10 -14.71
N SER A 106 -10.62 -6.85 -15.27
CA SER A 106 -11.53 -7.71 -14.51
C SER A 106 -10.81 -8.86 -13.81
N GLU A 107 -9.72 -9.33 -14.38
CA GLU A 107 -8.85 -10.38 -13.84
C GLU A 107 -8.15 -9.92 -12.58
N SER A 108 -7.59 -8.70 -12.57
CA SER A 108 -6.99 -8.12 -11.37
C SER A 108 -8.02 -7.96 -10.23
N ILE A 109 -9.24 -7.56 -10.56
CA ILE A 109 -10.34 -7.48 -9.59
C ILE A 109 -10.75 -8.88 -9.09
N SER A 110 -10.79 -9.88 -9.97
CA SER A 110 -11.08 -11.26 -9.57
C SER A 110 -10.01 -11.80 -8.62
N LEU A 111 -8.74 -11.47 -8.88
CA LEU A 111 -7.63 -11.82 -8.00
C LEU A 111 -7.76 -11.21 -6.61
N VAL A 112 -8.14 -9.92 -6.51
CA VAL A 112 -8.43 -9.28 -5.22
C VAL A 112 -9.51 -10.06 -4.46
N LYS A 113 -10.61 -10.43 -5.12
CA LYS A 113 -11.69 -11.23 -4.51
C LYS A 113 -11.16 -12.56 -3.94
N LYS A 114 -10.30 -13.27 -4.69
CA LYS A 114 -9.70 -14.54 -4.24
C LYS A 114 -8.80 -14.32 -3.01
N LEU A 115 -7.93 -13.30 -3.04
CA LEU A 115 -7.04 -12.98 -1.92
C LEU A 115 -7.82 -12.58 -0.67
N LYS A 116 -8.91 -11.82 -0.81
CA LYS A 116 -9.76 -11.44 0.34
C LYS A 116 -10.52 -12.63 0.93
N LYS A 117 -10.89 -13.64 0.15
CA LYS A 117 -11.45 -14.91 0.67
C LYS A 117 -10.45 -15.67 1.53
N GLU A 118 -9.15 -15.50 1.28
CA GLU A 118 -8.06 -16.07 2.08
C GLU A 118 -7.55 -15.08 3.15
N GLU A 119 -8.35 -14.07 3.49
CA GLU A 119 -8.07 -13.07 4.54
C GLU A 119 -6.75 -12.30 4.36
N LYS A 120 -6.22 -12.24 3.14
CA LYS A 120 -5.00 -11.48 2.87
C LYS A 120 -5.25 -9.98 2.95
N PHE A 121 -4.26 -9.23 3.48
CA PHE A 121 -4.28 -7.78 3.41
C PHE A 121 -4.00 -7.34 1.97
N VAL A 122 -4.92 -6.54 1.40
CA VAL A 122 -4.85 -6.11 0.00
C VAL A 122 -5.11 -4.61 -0.11
N LEU A 123 -4.18 -3.90 -0.74
CA LEU A 123 -4.40 -2.56 -1.27
C LEU A 123 -4.63 -2.65 -2.78
N ALA A 124 -5.47 -1.77 -3.32
CA ALA A 124 -5.76 -1.69 -4.76
C ALA A 124 -5.48 -0.29 -5.31
N TRP A 125 -4.71 -0.19 -6.42
CA TRP A 125 -4.29 1.06 -7.06
C TRP A 125 -4.18 0.92 -8.58
N THR A 126 -4.25 1.97 -9.40
CA THR A 126 -4.95 3.21 -9.10
C THR A 126 -6.39 3.04 -9.54
N VAL A 127 -7.32 3.14 -8.62
CA VAL A 127 -8.74 2.82 -8.89
C VAL A 127 -9.55 4.10 -9.02
N ASN A 128 -9.84 4.49 -10.26
CA ASN A 128 -10.57 5.73 -10.58
C ASN A 128 -12.00 5.47 -11.07
N ASP A 129 -12.32 4.23 -11.49
CA ASP A 129 -13.66 3.81 -11.91
C ASP A 129 -14.56 3.48 -10.72
N SER A 130 -15.72 4.12 -10.66
CA SER A 130 -16.69 3.92 -9.57
C SER A 130 -17.26 2.50 -9.50
N ARG A 131 -17.32 1.77 -10.62
CA ARG A 131 -17.78 0.37 -10.65
C ARG A 131 -16.78 -0.53 -9.96
N PHE A 132 -15.46 -0.27 -10.20
CA PHE A 132 -14.39 -1.01 -9.55
C PHE A 132 -14.32 -0.66 -8.06
N MET A 133 -14.43 0.63 -7.69
CA MET A 133 -14.52 1.03 -6.28
C MET A 133 -15.62 0.25 -5.53
N ARG A 134 -16.85 0.19 -6.08
CA ARG A 134 -17.96 -0.54 -5.45
C ARG A 134 -17.67 -2.03 -5.30
N LYS A 135 -17.10 -2.69 -6.32
CA LYS A 135 -16.72 -4.11 -6.25
C LYS A 135 -15.67 -4.35 -5.15
N LEU A 136 -14.64 -3.54 -5.09
CA LEU A 136 -13.57 -3.64 -4.09
C LEU A 136 -14.09 -3.41 -2.67
N ILE A 137 -14.97 -2.43 -2.48
CA ILE A 137 -15.64 -2.18 -1.19
C ILE A 137 -16.48 -3.38 -0.78
N LYS A 138 -17.27 -3.96 -1.72
CA LYS A 138 -18.07 -5.17 -1.45
C LYS A 138 -17.22 -6.35 -0.99
N TRP A 139 -15.99 -6.47 -1.49
CA TRP A 139 -15.06 -7.53 -1.11
C TRP A 139 -14.15 -7.15 0.05
N GLN A 140 -14.43 -6.02 0.71
CA GLN A 140 -13.73 -5.59 1.92
C GLN A 140 -12.21 -5.47 1.73
N VAL A 141 -11.78 -4.90 0.58
CA VAL A 141 -10.37 -4.58 0.38
C VAL A 141 -9.89 -3.62 1.47
N ASP A 142 -8.66 -3.77 1.92
CA ASP A 142 -8.12 -3.03 3.08
C ASP A 142 -7.83 -1.56 2.77
N GLY A 143 -7.63 -1.23 1.49
CA GLY A 143 -7.49 0.14 1.03
C GLY A 143 -7.61 0.30 -0.47
N ILE A 144 -8.12 1.44 -0.89
CA ILE A 144 -8.20 1.87 -2.29
C ILE A 144 -7.39 3.14 -2.45
N ILE A 145 -6.41 3.11 -3.35
CA ILE A 145 -5.60 4.26 -3.75
C ILE A 145 -6.22 4.82 -5.04
N THR A 146 -6.59 6.08 -5.02
CA THR A 146 -7.32 6.76 -6.12
C THR A 146 -6.91 8.21 -6.24
N ASP A 147 -6.96 8.75 -7.47
CA ASP A 147 -6.79 10.18 -7.74
C ASP A 147 -8.05 10.99 -7.39
N TYR A 148 -9.19 10.31 -7.13
CA TYR A 148 -10.49 10.93 -6.84
C TYR A 148 -11.02 10.55 -5.45
N PRO A 149 -10.36 10.93 -4.34
CA PRO A 149 -10.76 10.51 -2.99
C PRO A 149 -12.18 10.95 -2.63
N GLN A 150 -12.64 12.13 -3.08
CA GLN A 150 -14.01 12.60 -2.83
C GLN A 150 -15.07 11.69 -3.48
N LYS A 151 -14.75 11.10 -4.65
CA LYS A 151 -15.63 10.13 -5.32
C LYS A 151 -15.78 8.87 -4.48
N LEU A 152 -14.67 8.35 -3.95
CA LEU A 152 -14.64 7.19 -3.08
C LEU A 152 -15.41 7.43 -1.77
N ILE A 153 -15.20 8.59 -1.13
CA ILE A 153 -15.91 8.98 0.10
C ILE A 153 -17.42 9.03 -0.13
N LYS A 154 -17.88 9.62 -1.25
CA LYS A 154 -19.32 9.64 -1.60
C LYS A 154 -19.91 8.23 -1.77
N ILE A 155 -19.11 7.28 -2.27
CA ILE A 155 -19.57 5.89 -2.41
C ILE A 155 -19.67 5.20 -1.04
N LEU A 156 -18.70 5.45 -0.14
CA LEU A 156 -18.70 4.89 1.20
C LEU A 156 -19.85 5.41 2.07
N ASN A 157 -20.19 6.70 1.95
CA ASN A 157 -21.26 7.34 2.74
C ASN A 157 -22.68 7.01 2.24
N LYS A 158 -22.84 6.33 1.09
CA LYS A 158 -24.13 5.89 0.54
C LYS A 158 -24.54 4.46 0.98
N LYS A 159 -23.85 3.91 1.98
CA LYS A 159 -24.18 2.61 2.57
C LYS A 159 -25.22 2.75 3.67
#